data_589444087facad1bbdabed83dff5a23a
#
_entry.id   589444087facad1bbdabed83dff5a23a
#
_cell.length_a   1.000
_cell.length_b   1.000
_cell.length_c   1.000
_cell.angle_alpha   90.00
_cell.angle_beta   90.00
_cell.angle_gamma   90.00
#
_symmetry.space_group_name_H-M   'P 1'
#
loop_
_entity.id
_entity.type
_entity.pdbx_description
1 polymer ?
#
loop_
_entity_poly.entity_id
_entity_poly.type
_entity_poly.pdbx_seq_one_letter_code
_entity_poly.pdbx_strand_id
1 'polypeptide(L)'
;MISCMKRGEHMTEHNAKEIGLRIRRQREALGYSRERLAELSEISNSFLSDIERGDRGFSVALLARLARVLGLSADYILFGTEQVTDVSAITDMLSGLDGKYLPELKELLSAYLKTITIAEKQDD
;
A
#
# COMPACT_ATOMS: atom_id res chain seq x y z
N MET A 1 -18.66 -12.85 11.34
CA MET A 1 -18.70 -12.62 10.83
C MET A 1 -18.99 -11.89 10.13
N ILE A 2 -18.86 -12.01 10.00
CA ILE A 2 -19.10 -11.53 9.41
C ILE A 2 -19.54 -11.15 8.56
N SER A 3 -19.52 -11.30 8.54
CA SER A 3 -19.86 -11.06 7.90
C SER A 3 -20.24 -10.84 7.06
N CYS A 4 -20.39 -11.20 7.42
CA CYS A 4 -20.60 -11.34 6.55
C CYS A 4 -20.57 -10.61 5.73
N MET A 5 -20.05 -10.43 5.93
CA MET A 5 -19.99 -9.55 5.19
C MET A 5 -20.67 -9.68 4.00
N LYS A 6 -21.42 -8.90 3.69
CA LYS A 6 -22.10 -8.89 2.49
C LYS A 6 -21.17 -8.45 1.43
N ARG A 7 -20.97 -9.28 0.46
CA ARG A 7 -20.00 -8.99 -0.48
C ARG A 7 -20.20 -7.77 -1.24
N GLY A 8 -21.36 -7.43 -1.64
CA GLY A 8 -21.62 -6.25 -2.42
C GLY A 8 -21.39 -4.96 -1.70
N GLU A 9 -21.17 -5.04 -0.41
CA GLU A 9 -20.96 -3.86 0.38
C GLU A 9 -19.53 -3.51 0.59
N HIS A 10 -18.60 -4.24 0.00
CA HIS A 10 -17.21 -3.93 0.16
C HIS A 10 -16.84 -2.58 -0.38
N MET A 11 -17.52 -2.13 -1.42
CA MET A 11 -17.28 -0.80 -1.96
C MET A 11 -18.41 0.11 -1.56
N THR A 12 -18.74 0.09 -0.28
CA THR A 12 -19.74 1.01 0.23
C THR A 12 -19.21 2.43 0.16
N GLU A 13 -20.11 3.37 0.28
CA GLU A 13 -19.75 4.76 0.26
C GLU A 13 -18.65 5.09 1.26
N HIS A 14 -18.73 4.47 2.44
CA HIS A 14 -17.74 4.70 3.48
C HIS A 14 -16.34 4.24 3.05
N ASN A 15 -16.26 3.03 2.50
CA ASN A 15 -14.98 2.50 2.05
C ASN A 15 -14.42 3.31 0.89
N ALA A 16 -15.28 3.72 -0.03
CA ALA A 16 -14.84 4.49 -1.18
C ALA A 16 -14.26 5.82 -0.76
N LYS A 17 -14.84 6.44 0.26
CA LYS A 17 -14.33 7.71 0.76
C LYS A 17 -12.97 7.56 1.40
N GLU A 18 -12.77 6.49 2.15
CA GLU A 18 -11.48 6.24 2.78
C GLU A 18 -10.41 5.95 1.75
N ILE A 19 -10.75 5.16 0.75
CA ILE A 19 -9.83 4.85 -0.32
C ILE A 19 -9.44 6.14 -1.05
N GLY A 20 -10.41 6.95 -1.39
CA GLY A 20 -10.16 8.20 -2.08
C GLY A 20 -9.30 9.14 -1.28
N LEU A 21 -9.51 9.18 0.03
CA LEU A 21 -8.73 10.03 0.92
C LEU A 21 -7.28 9.58 0.99
N ARG A 22 -7.03 8.27 1.02
CA ARG A 22 -5.65 7.77 1.03
C ARG A 22 -4.93 8.13 -0.26
N ILE A 23 -5.62 8.02 -1.38
CA ILE A 23 -5.05 8.41 -2.67
C ILE A 23 -4.72 9.89 -2.66
N ARG A 24 -5.65 10.71 -2.21
CA ARG A 24 -5.46 12.15 -2.18
C ARG A 24 -4.29 12.55 -1.27
N ARG A 25 -4.23 11.96 -0.09
CA ARG A 25 -3.16 12.29 0.86
C ARG A 25 -1.79 11.97 0.30
N GLN A 26 -1.67 10.82 -0.35
CA GLN A 26 -0.39 10.45 -0.93
C GLN A 26 -0.05 11.34 -2.12
N ARG A 27 -1.05 11.67 -2.93
CA ARG A 27 -0.84 12.61 -4.04
C ARG A 27 -0.27 13.93 -3.52
N GLU A 28 -0.89 14.45 -2.48
CA GLU A 28 -0.45 15.73 -1.90
C GLU A 28 0.93 15.61 -1.28
N ALA A 29 1.20 14.48 -0.61
CA ALA A 29 2.51 14.25 -0.01
C ALA A 29 3.61 14.21 -1.06
N LEU A 30 3.31 13.70 -2.25
CA LEU A 30 4.28 13.65 -3.33
C LEU A 30 4.35 14.95 -4.13
N GLY A 31 3.49 15.90 -3.82
CA GLY A 31 3.50 17.18 -4.51
C GLY A 31 2.83 17.17 -5.87
N TYR A 32 2.03 16.15 -6.17
CA TYR A 32 1.34 16.08 -7.45
C TYR A 32 0.04 16.87 -7.40
N SER A 33 -0.21 17.63 -8.47
CA SER A 33 -1.55 18.18 -8.66
C SER A 33 -2.48 17.05 -9.07
N ARG A 34 -3.78 17.27 -8.94
CA ARG A 34 -4.74 16.27 -9.38
C ARG A 34 -4.59 16.00 -10.87
N GLU A 35 -4.36 17.08 -11.64
CA GLU A 35 -4.16 16.94 -13.07
C GLU A 35 -2.95 16.09 -13.40
N ARG A 36 -1.88 16.27 -12.64
CA ARG A 36 -0.66 15.49 -12.90
C ARG A 36 -0.87 14.01 -12.58
N LEU A 37 -1.50 13.71 -11.45
CA LEU A 37 -1.76 12.32 -11.11
C LEU A 37 -2.69 11.68 -12.14
N ALA A 38 -3.71 12.41 -12.57
CA ALA A 38 -4.63 11.89 -13.59
C ALA A 38 -3.87 11.56 -14.87
N GLU A 39 -2.99 12.44 -15.28
CA GLU A 39 -2.17 12.22 -16.47
C GLU A 39 -1.30 10.97 -16.33
N LEU A 40 -0.61 10.85 -15.21
CA LEU A 40 0.27 9.71 -14.97
C LEU A 40 -0.49 8.41 -14.87
N SER A 41 -1.74 8.47 -14.44
CA SER A 41 -2.58 7.29 -14.28
C SER A 41 -3.47 7.03 -15.49
N GLU A 42 -3.37 7.89 -16.49
CA GLU A 42 -4.09 7.74 -17.76
C GLU A 42 -5.61 7.79 -17.59
N ILE A 43 -6.07 8.69 -16.75
CA ILE A 43 -7.50 8.93 -16.55
C ILE A 43 -7.76 10.43 -16.61
N SER A 44 -9.02 10.79 -16.71
CA SER A 44 -9.38 12.21 -16.74
C SER A 44 -9.27 12.81 -15.35
N ASN A 45 -9.07 14.11 -15.31
CA ASN A 45 -9.03 14.84 -14.05
C ASN A 45 -10.37 14.71 -13.32
N SER A 46 -11.46 14.70 -14.06
CA SER A 46 -12.79 14.57 -13.49
C SER A 46 -12.99 13.20 -12.85
N PHE A 47 -12.51 12.15 -13.50
CA PHE A 47 -12.61 10.81 -12.97
C PHE A 47 -11.81 10.71 -11.66
N LEU A 48 -10.58 11.21 -11.66
CA LEU A 48 -9.76 11.18 -10.46
C LEU A 48 -10.41 11.99 -9.33
N SER A 49 -11.01 13.11 -9.65
CA SER A 49 -11.71 13.91 -8.67
C SER A 49 -12.83 13.11 -8.00
N ASP A 50 -13.58 12.37 -8.81
CA ASP A 50 -14.66 11.53 -8.29
C ASP A 50 -14.11 10.42 -7.39
N ILE A 51 -12.98 9.82 -7.77
CA ILE A 51 -12.34 8.78 -6.97
C ILE A 51 -11.90 9.37 -5.62
N GLU A 52 -11.27 10.51 -5.64
CA GLU A 52 -10.77 11.12 -4.41
C GLU A 52 -11.90 11.50 -3.46
N ARG A 53 -13.06 11.85 -3.99
CA ARG A 53 -14.21 12.16 -3.15
C ARG A 53 -14.97 10.92 -2.70
N GLY A 54 -14.65 9.76 -3.25
CA GLY A 54 -15.35 8.54 -2.93
C GLY A 54 -16.66 8.37 -3.67
N ASP A 55 -16.82 9.11 -4.75
CA ASP A 55 -18.05 9.06 -5.54
C ASP A 55 -18.01 8.00 -6.62
N ARG A 56 -16.87 7.35 -6.79
CA ARG A 56 -16.71 6.43 -7.90
C ARG A 56 -15.70 5.37 -7.58
N GLY A 57 -15.99 4.14 -8.00
CA GLY A 57 -15.01 3.06 -7.90
C GLY A 57 -14.11 3.02 -9.11
N PHE A 58 -13.22 2.05 -9.16
CA PHE A 58 -12.29 1.93 -10.26
C PHE A 58 -11.87 0.49 -10.43
N SER A 59 -11.32 0.19 -11.60
CA SER A 59 -10.93 -1.16 -11.97
C SER A 59 -9.63 -1.57 -11.28
N VAL A 60 -9.37 -2.87 -11.31
CA VAL A 60 -8.12 -3.41 -10.78
C VAL A 60 -6.94 -2.85 -11.57
N ALA A 61 -7.11 -2.67 -12.88
CA ALA A 61 -6.04 -2.12 -13.69
C ALA A 61 -5.69 -0.70 -13.27
N LEU A 62 -6.69 0.11 -12.96
CA LEU A 62 -6.44 1.46 -12.51
C LEU A 62 -5.83 1.46 -11.11
N LEU A 63 -6.29 0.57 -10.25
CA LEU A 63 -5.68 0.42 -8.92
C LEU A 63 -4.19 0.13 -9.04
N ALA A 64 -3.81 -0.76 -9.95
CA ALA A 64 -2.41 -1.09 -10.16
C ALA A 64 -1.61 0.12 -10.62
N ARG A 65 -2.18 0.92 -11.50
CA ARG A 65 -1.49 2.13 -11.97
C ARG A 65 -1.34 3.17 -10.86
N LEU A 66 -2.40 3.39 -10.10
CA LEU A 66 -2.36 4.34 -9.00
C LEU A 66 -1.34 3.90 -7.94
N ALA A 67 -1.33 2.63 -7.62
CA ALA A 67 -0.38 2.09 -6.64
C ALA A 67 1.06 2.35 -7.10
N ARG A 68 1.32 2.10 -8.36
CA ARG A 68 2.65 2.29 -8.91
C ARG A 68 3.06 3.75 -8.92
N VAL A 69 2.19 4.62 -9.38
CA VAL A 69 2.49 6.04 -9.47
C VAL A 69 2.68 6.66 -8.09
N LEU A 70 1.85 6.24 -7.14
CA LEU A 70 1.89 6.82 -5.79
C LEU A 70 2.91 6.13 -4.88
N GLY A 71 3.46 5.00 -5.32
CA GLY A 71 4.40 4.28 -4.48
C GLY A 71 3.74 3.64 -3.27
N LEU A 72 2.48 3.27 -3.39
CA LEU A 72 1.73 2.61 -2.33
C LEU A 72 1.41 1.19 -2.72
N SER A 73 1.18 0.33 -1.73
CA SER A 73 0.69 -1.00 -2.04
C SER A 73 -0.82 -0.92 -2.29
N ALA A 74 -1.32 -1.83 -3.09
CA ALA A 74 -2.76 -1.91 -3.33
C ALA A 74 -3.50 -2.20 -2.03
N ASP A 75 -2.91 -3.03 -1.18
CA ASP A 75 -3.51 -3.35 0.12
C ASP A 75 -3.69 -2.10 0.97
N TYR A 76 -2.68 -1.24 1.00
CA TYR A 76 -2.80 -0.01 1.77
C TYR A 76 -3.89 0.89 1.20
N ILE A 77 -3.95 1.02 -0.12
CA ILE A 77 -4.97 1.85 -0.75
C ILE A 77 -6.35 1.35 -0.39
N LEU A 78 -6.56 0.04 -0.49
CA LEU A 78 -7.89 -0.54 -0.30
C LEU A 78 -8.30 -0.66 1.16
N PHE A 79 -7.37 -1.07 2.01
CA PHE A 79 -7.73 -1.41 3.40
C PHE A 79 -7.11 -0.52 4.44
N GLY A 80 -6.16 0.33 4.05
CA GLY A 80 -5.49 1.20 5.00
C GLY A 80 -4.61 0.47 5.99
N THR A 81 -4.28 -0.79 5.69
CA THR A 81 -3.46 -1.54 6.60
C THR A 81 -2.03 -1.16 6.42
N GLU A 82 -1.48 -0.59 7.45
CA GLU A 82 -0.08 -0.41 7.50
C GLU A 82 0.45 -1.67 8.05
N GLN A 83 0.34 -2.69 7.30
CA GLN A 83 0.81 -3.89 7.72
C GLN A 83 2.19 -3.93 7.97
N VAL A 84 2.78 -2.87 7.70
CA VAL A 84 4.17 -2.81 7.80
C VAL A 84 4.63 -1.94 8.87
N THR A 85 3.84 -1.72 9.89
CA THR A 85 4.27 -0.90 11.01
C THR A 85 5.57 -1.42 11.58
N ASP A 86 5.67 -2.74 11.76
CA ASP A 86 6.89 -3.33 12.30
C ASP A 86 8.01 -3.31 11.29
N VAL A 87 7.69 -3.52 10.01
CA VAL A 87 8.70 -3.44 8.97
C VAL A 87 9.19 -2.01 8.80
N SER A 88 8.30 -1.03 8.93
CA SER A 88 8.71 0.38 8.87
C SER A 88 9.69 0.72 9.98
N ALA A 89 9.44 0.22 11.18
CA ALA A 89 10.36 0.46 12.29
C ALA A 89 11.73 -0.16 11.99
N ILE A 90 11.75 -1.36 11.44
CA ILE A 90 12.99 -2.00 11.07
C ILE A 90 13.71 -1.22 9.97
N THR A 91 12.95 -0.75 8.98
CA THR A 91 13.51 0.04 7.89
C THR A 91 14.13 1.33 8.43
N ASP A 92 13.45 1.98 9.36
CA ASP A 92 13.97 3.20 9.97
C ASP A 92 15.27 2.93 10.73
N MET A 93 15.36 1.82 11.42
CA MET A 93 16.59 1.44 12.09
C MET A 93 17.72 1.23 11.10
N LEU A 94 17.39 0.61 9.97
CA LEU A 94 18.40 0.34 8.93
C LEU A 94 18.85 1.60 8.21
N SER A 95 17.98 2.59 8.08
CA SER A 95 18.37 3.79 7.36
C SER A 95 19.43 4.59 8.10
N GLY A 96 19.59 4.39 9.39
CA GLY A 96 20.66 5.04 10.14
C GLY A 96 21.97 4.25 10.14
N LEU A 97 21.97 3.09 9.49
CA LEU A 97 23.12 2.23 9.52
C LEU A 97 24.09 2.56 8.40
N ASP A 98 25.38 2.56 8.71
CA ASP A 98 26.40 2.77 7.70
C ASP A 98 26.35 1.59 6.73
N GLY A 99 26.42 1.89 5.43
CA GLY A 99 26.29 0.87 4.39
C GLY A 99 27.32 -0.24 4.48
N LYS A 100 28.47 0.03 5.13
CA LYS A 100 29.48 -0.99 5.26
C LYS A 100 29.07 -2.17 6.11
N TYR A 101 28.02 -2.00 6.92
CA TYR A 101 27.53 -3.08 7.78
C TYR A 101 26.41 -3.88 7.14
N LEU A 102 25.92 -3.46 6.00
CA LEU A 102 24.78 -4.12 5.36
C LEU A 102 25.04 -5.56 4.96
N PRO A 103 26.23 -5.91 4.43
CA PRO A 103 26.46 -7.32 4.07
C PRO A 103 26.34 -8.26 5.27
N GLU A 104 26.86 -7.85 6.41
CA GLU A 104 26.79 -8.68 7.62
C GLU A 104 25.36 -8.80 8.12
N LEU A 105 24.63 -7.72 8.05
CA LEU A 105 23.23 -7.74 8.45
C LEU A 105 22.43 -8.64 7.52
N LYS A 106 22.72 -8.62 6.24
CA LYS A 106 22.04 -9.48 5.27
C LYS A 106 22.28 -10.93 5.58
N GLU A 107 23.50 -11.28 5.94
CA GLU A 107 23.84 -12.64 6.34
C GLU A 107 23.05 -13.05 7.57
N LEU A 108 23.00 -12.20 8.56
CA LEU A 108 22.27 -12.49 9.79
C LEU A 108 20.80 -12.71 9.51
N LEU A 109 20.19 -11.85 8.70
CA LEU A 109 18.78 -12.01 8.35
C LEU A 109 18.53 -13.29 7.57
N SER A 110 19.43 -13.64 6.66
CA SER A 110 19.28 -14.86 5.90
C SER A 110 19.31 -16.09 6.81
N ALA A 111 20.22 -16.09 7.78
CA ALA A 111 20.31 -17.19 8.73
C ALA A 111 19.05 -17.29 9.58
N TYR A 112 18.52 -16.15 10.01
CA TYR A 112 17.31 -16.12 10.82
C TYR A 112 16.11 -16.65 10.03
N LEU A 113 16.00 -16.26 8.77
CA LEU A 113 14.89 -16.72 7.93
C LEU A 113 14.97 -18.21 7.68
N LYS A 114 16.15 -18.75 7.54
CA LYS A 114 16.32 -20.20 7.40
C LYS A 114 15.85 -20.93 8.65
N THR A 115 16.13 -20.37 9.80
CA THR A 115 15.70 -20.95 11.06
C THR A 115 14.19 -21.01 11.14
N ILE A 116 13.51 -19.95 10.73
CA ILE A 116 12.06 -19.91 10.72
C ILE A 116 11.50 -20.96 9.77
N THR A 117 12.08 -21.08 8.59
CA THR A 117 11.64 -22.05 7.60
C THR A 117 11.73 -23.47 8.12
N ILE A 118 12.84 -23.79 8.79
CA ILE A 118 13.03 -25.11 9.37
C ILE A 118 12.01 -25.38 10.46
N ALA A 119 11.78 -24.41 11.33
CA ALA A 119 10.82 -24.55 12.41
C ALA A 119 9.41 -24.80 11.88
N GLU A 120 9.02 -24.06 10.83
CA GLU A 120 7.71 -24.22 10.23
C GLU A 120 7.53 -25.59 9.61
N LYS A 121 8.58 -26.12 9.00
CA LYS A 121 8.51 -27.45 8.42
C LYS A 121 8.38 -28.52 9.48
N GLN A 122 8.98 -28.29 10.62
CA GLN A 122 8.90 -29.27 11.71
C GLN A 122 7.52 -29.30 12.36
N ASP A 123 6.80 -28.19 12.29
CA ASP A 123 5.47 -28.11 12.85
C ASP A 123 4.45 -28.85 11.98
N ASP A 124 4.77 -29.08 10.75
CA ASP A 124 3.90 -29.84 9.87
C ASP A 124 4.05 -31.34 10.12
#